data_48bd87f799b1c17f8f791b65d2c6e0d3
#
_entry.id   48bd87f799b1c17f8f791b65d2c6e0d3
#
_cell.length_a   1.000
_cell.length_b   1.000
_cell.length_c   1.000
_cell.angle_alpha   90.00
_cell.angle_beta   90.00
_cell.angle_gamma   90.00
#
_symmetry.space_group_name_H-M   'P 1'
#
loop_
_entity.id
_entity.type
_entity.pdbx_description
1 polymer ?
#
loop_
_entity_poly.entity_id
_entity_poly.type
_entity_poly.pdbx_seq_one_letter_code
_entity_poly.pdbx_strand_id
1 'polypeptide(L)'
;EGREVETTHYLFDALNMAPTHPTRSPLNTFYLDGDVVLRSETSPSQIHTMEERQPPIYMVSLGRCYRRDTVDATHYPIFHQVEGLAVDEGLTLADLKGTLQHLLRSLFGPERETRVGTHFFPFTEPSIEAYVSCFLCDGAGCRVCRQSGWIEIGGAGMVDPNVFEFVGYDPEQVTGYAFGGGLERMALRRWGW
;
A
#
# COMPACT_ATOMS: atom_id res chain seq x y z
N GLU A 1 -9.03 -6.99 9.49
CA GLU A 1 -9.07 -7.55 8.12
C GLU A 1 -9.94 -6.71 7.19
N GLY A 2 -10.99 -6.06 7.73
CA GLY A 2 -11.90 -5.19 6.97
C GLY A 2 -12.81 -5.97 6.01
N ARG A 3 -13.67 -5.22 5.31
CA ARG A 3 -14.66 -5.77 4.38
C ARG A 3 -14.02 -6.03 3.01
N GLU A 4 -14.31 -7.15 2.39
CA GLU A 4 -13.90 -7.44 1.00
C GLU A 4 -14.83 -6.78 -0.02
N VAL A 5 -16.11 -6.63 0.34
CA VAL A 5 -17.11 -5.91 -0.44
C VAL A 5 -17.21 -4.49 0.12
N GLU A 6 -16.99 -3.51 -0.73
CA GLU A 6 -16.94 -2.10 -0.39
C GLU A 6 -17.82 -1.28 -1.35
N THR A 7 -17.98 0.00 -1.05
CA THR A 7 -18.56 0.95 -1.99
C THR A 7 -17.46 1.75 -2.70
N THR A 8 -17.78 2.33 -3.85
CA THR A 8 -16.90 3.26 -4.56
C THR A 8 -16.52 4.46 -3.69
N HIS A 9 -17.38 4.85 -2.75
CA HIS A 9 -17.12 5.88 -1.76
C HIS A 9 -15.86 5.59 -0.93
N TYR A 10 -15.77 4.40 -0.33
CA TYR A 10 -14.62 4.02 0.49
C TYR A 10 -13.39 3.61 -0.32
N LEU A 11 -13.61 2.96 -1.46
CA LEU A 11 -12.49 2.48 -2.28
C LEU A 11 -11.83 3.59 -3.08
N PHE A 12 -12.58 4.63 -3.47
CA PHE A 12 -12.08 5.65 -4.37
C PHE A 12 -12.18 7.07 -3.80
N ASP A 13 -13.38 7.51 -3.38
CA ASP A 13 -13.59 8.91 -3.00
C ASP A 13 -12.78 9.25 -1.75
N ALA A 14 -12.88 8.40 -0.71
CA ALA A 14 -12.14 8.55 0.54
C ALA A 14 -10.62 8.44 0.38
N LEU A 15 -10.16 7.82 -0.69
CA LEU A 15 -8.74 7.70 -1.05
C LEU A 15 -8.29 8.74 -2.07
N ASN A 16 -9.02 9.86 -2.17
CA ASN A 16 -8.67 11.01 -3.02
C ASN A 16 -8.48 10.63 -4.51
N MET A 17 -9.11 9.55 -4.98
CA MET A 17 -9.04 9.14 -6.38
C MET A 17 -10.01 9.96 -7.23
N ALA A 18 -9.49 10.69 -8.20
CA ALA A 18 -10.29 11.48 -9.14
C ALA A 18 -11.34 10.61 -9.87
N PRO A 19 -12.50 11.17 -10.27
CA PRO A 19 -13.53 10.44 -11.01
C PRO A 19 -13.03 9.76 -12.31
N THR A 20 -11.98 10.30 -12.90
CA THR A 20 -11.35 9.78 -14.13
C THR A 20 -10.20 8.82 -13.87
N HIS A 21 -9.91 8.47 -12.61
CA HIS A 21 -8.79 7.60 -12.27
C HIS A 21 -8.99 6.20 -12.88
N PRO A 22 -7.96 5.62 -13.54
CA PRO A 22 -8.09 4.33 -14.24
C PRO A 22 -8.60 3.17 -13.38
N THR A 23 -8.25 3.15 -12.09
CA THR A 23 -8.71 2.11 -11.16
C THR A 23 -10.24 2.07 -11.04
N ARG A 24 -10.95 3.19 -11.22
CA ARG A 24 -12.42 3.24 -11.20
C ARG A 24 -13.08 2.53 -12.39
N SER A 25 -12.31 2.24 -13.43
CA SER A 25 -12.84 1.55 -14.62
C SER A 25 -13.29 0.13 -14.28
N PRO A 26 -14.45 -0.31 -14.78
CA PRO A 26 -14.86 -1.73 -14.71
C PRO A 26 -13.89 -2.69 -15.40
N LEU A 27 -12.92 -2.19 -16.16
CA LEU A 27 -11.85 -3.00 -16.74
C LEU A 27 -10.78 -3.34 -15.69
N ASN A 28 -10.67 -2.58 -14.59
CA ASN A 28 -9.65 -2.75 -13.55
C ASN A 28 -10.24 -3.21 -12.21
N THR A 29 -11.47 -2.80 -11.90
CA THR A 29 -12.16 -3.13 -10.65
C THR A 29 -13.38 -4.01 -10.91
N PHE A 30 -13.66 -4.96 -10.00
CA PHE A 30 -14.86 -5.78 -10.03
C PHE A 30 -16.02 -5.03 -9.39
N TYR A 31 -16.96 -4.59 -10.22
CA TYR A 31 -18.26 -4.07 -9.79
C TYR A 31 -19.24 -5.22 -9.61
N LEU A 32 -19.99 -5.22 -8.52
CA LEU A 32 -21.01 -6.22 -8.23
C LEU A 32 -22.41 -5.69 -8.60
N ASP A 33 -22.75 -4.51 -8.08
CA ASP A 33 -24.02 -3.83 -8.39
C ASP A 33 -23.88 -2.33 -8.06
N GLY A 34 -24.24 -1.46 -9.02
CA GLY A 34 -24.19 -0.01 -8.83
C GLY A 34 -22.82 0.49 -8.39
N ASP A 35 -22.76 0.99 -7.15
CA ASP A 35 -21.54 1.50 -6.50
C ASP A 35 -20.83 0.47 -5.62
N VAL A 36 -21.32 -0.77 -5.59
CA VAL A 36 -20.75 -1.86 -4.80
C VAL A 36 -19.66 -2.58 -5.59
N VAL A 37 -18.50 -2.73 -4.98
CA VAL A 37 -17.29 -3.26 -5.61
C VAL A 37 -16.59 -4.30 -4.73
N LEU A 38 -15.77 -5.15 -5.33
CA LEU A 38 -14.74 -5.88 -4.60
C LEU A 38 -13.52 -4.97 -4.44
N ARG A 39 -12.99 -4.85 -3.23
CA ARG A 39 -11.85 -3.98 -2.95
C ARG A 39 -10.62 -4.36 -3.75
N SER A 40 -9.98 -3.40 -4.39
CA SER A 40 -8.71 -3.58 -5.11
C SER A 40 -7.48 -3.45 -4.20
N GLU A 41 -7.69 -2.98 -2.97
CA GLU A 41 -6.67 -2.77 -1.94
C GLU A 41 -7.30 -2.83 -0.54
N THR A 42 -6.48 -2.98 0.49
CA THR A 42 -6.97 -3.03 1.89
C THR A 42 -7.14 -1.63 2.51
N SER A 43 -6.80 -0.57 1.80
CA SER A 43 -6.84 0.83 2.24
C SER A 43 -8.20 1.31 2.76
N PRO A 44 -9.37 0.84 2.27
CA PRO A 44 -10.66 1.16 2.89
C PRO A 44 -10.74 0.85 4.39
N SER A 45 -9.99 -0.17 4.84
CA SER A 45 -9.92 -0.50 6.29
C SER A 45 -9.26 0.60 7.11
N GLN A 46 -8.37 1.39 6.51
CA GLN A 46 -7.75 2.55 7.15
C GLN A 46 -8.79 3.66 7.32
N ILE A 47 -9.60 3.93 6.29
CA ILE A 47 -10.67 4.92 6.33
C ILE A 47 -11.68 4.58 7.43
N HIS A 48 -12.20 3.35 7.43
CA HIS A 48 -13.13 2.89 8.48
C HIS A 48 -12.53 3.04 9.88
N THR A 49 -11.24 2.72 10.04
CA THR A 49 -10.57 2.87 11.35
C THR A 49 -10.46 4.32 11.77
N MET A 50 -10.15 5.23 10.85
CA MET A 50 -10.06 6.67 11.14
C MET A 50 -11.43 7.29 11.44
N GLU A 51 -12.51 6.83 10.78
CA GLU A 51 -13.87 7.25 11.10
C GLU A 51 -14.33 6.80 12.51
N GLU A 52 -13.86 5.64 12.97
CA GLU A 52 -14.26 5.06 14.26
C GLU A 52 -13.40 5.52 15.45
N ARG A 53 -12.20 6.05 15.21
CA ARG A 53 -11.21 6.35 16.25
C ARG A 53 -10.62 7.74 16.06
N GLN A 54 -10.10 8.29 17.15
CA GLN A 54 -9.27 9.50 17.11
C GLN A 54 -7.79 9.13 17.20
N PRO A 55 -6.88 9.94 16.64
CA PRO A 55 -5.45 9.76 16.85
C PRO A 55 -5.06 9.76 18.35
N PRO A 56 -4.00 9.04 18.73
CA PRO A 56 -3.06 8.32 17.86
C PRO A 56 -3.61 6.97 17.35
N ILE A 57 -3.35 6.67 16.08
CA ILE A 57 -3.73 5.41 15.44
C ILE A 57 -2.49 4.72 14.90
N TYR A 58 -2.28 3.47 15.29
CA TYR A 58 -1.28 2.57 14.72
C TYR A 58 -1.98 1.27 14.39
N MET A 59 -2.06 0.92 13.11
CA MET A 59 -2.77 -0.27 12.69
C MET A 59 -2.05 -1.02 11.58
N VAL A 60 -2.34 -2.31 11.50
CA VAL A 60 -2.00 -3.16 10.35
C VAL A 60 -3.28 -3.81 9.85
N SER A 61 -3.51 -3.75 8.56
CA SER A 61 -4.60 -4.43 7.86
C SER A 61 -4.04 -5.52 6.96
N LEU A 62 -4.71 -6.68 6.98
CA LEU A 62 -4.40 -7.83 6.15
C LEU A 62 -5.68 -8.27 5.45
N GLY A 63 -5.60 -8.68 4.20
CA GLY A 63 -6.79 -9.24 3.56
C GLY A 63 -6.65 -9.45 2.06
N ARG A 64 -7.64 -10.12 1.50
CA ARG A 64 -7.74 -10.35 0.06
C ARG A 64 -8.12 -9.09 -0.68
N CYS A 65 -7.52 -8.93 -1.86
CA CYS A 65 -7.78 -7.87 -2.82
C CYS A 65 -8.11 -8.49 -4.17
N TYR A 66 -8.81 -7.72 -5.00
CA TYR A 66 -9.39 -8.19 -6.25
C TYR A 66 -9.11 -7.17 -7.34
N ARG A 67 -8.38 -7.58 -8.39
CA ARG A 67 -8.10 -6.74 -9.56
C ARG A 67 -8.37 -7.53 -10.84
N ARG A 68 -8.85 -6.87 -11.88
CA ARG A 68 -9.07 -7.50 -13.20
C ARG A 68 -7.76 -7.64 -13.98
N ASP A 69 -6.72 -8.12 -13.31
CA ASP A 69 -5.43 -8.36 -13.94
C ASP A 69 -5.48 -9.62 -14.82
N THR A 70 -4.77 -9.57 -15.94
CA THR A 70 -4.51 -10.77 -16.73
C THR A 70 -3.57 -11.68 -15.95
N VAL A 71 -3.91 -12.97 -15.87
CA VAL A 71 -3.10 -13.97 -15.17
C VAL A 71 -1.76 -14.13 -15.89
N ASP A 72 -0.68 -13.90 -15.15
CA ASP A 72 0.70 -14.18 -15.58
C ASP A 72 1.54 -14.73 -14.41
N ALA A 73 2.85 -14.81 -14.57
CA ALA A 73 3.74 -15.32 -13.52
C ALA A 73 3.80 -14.44 -12.25
N THR A 74 3.29 -13.21 -12.30
CA THR A 74 3.41 -12.19 -11.26
C THR A 74 2.08 -11.54 -10.88
N HIS A 75 1.02 -11.79 -11.64
CA HIS A 75 -0.31 -11.21 -11.45
C HIS A 75 -1.38 -12.29 -11.40
N TYR A 76 -2.25 -12.15 -10.43
CA TYR A 76 -3.44 -12.99 -10.27
C TYR A 76 -4.61 -12.10 -9.82
N PRO A 77 -5.84 -12.36 -10.29
CA PRO A 77 -6.99 -11.51 -9.98
C PRO A 77 -7.35 -11.42 -8.49
N ILE A 78 -6.91 -12.40 -7.72
CA ILE A 78 -7.11 -12.47 -6.27
C ILE A 78 -5.74 -12.61 -5.62
N PHE A 79 -5.39 -11.66 -4.76
CA PHE A 79 -4.12 -11.68 -4.02
C PHE A 79 -4.33 -11.13 -2.61
N HIS A 80 -3.34 -11.27 -1.75
CA HIS A 80 -3.39 -10.72 -0.40
C HIS A 80 -2.48 -9.52 -0.26
N GLN A 81 -2.95 -8.55 0.50
CA GLN A 81 -2.20 -7.34 0.80
C GLN A 81 -2.05 -7.17 2.31
N VAL A 82 -0.90 -6.65 2.73
CA VAL A 82 -0.67 -6.10 4.05
C VAL A 82 -0.45 -4.61 3.93
N GLU A 83 -1.15 -3.84 4.75
CA GLU A 83 -0.98 -2.39 4.86
C GLU A 83 -0.79 -1.98 6.31
N GLY A 84 0.02 -0.96 6.53
CA GLY A 84 0.17 -0.29 7.81
C GLY A 84 -0.22 1.17 7.70
N LEU A 85 -0.84 1.69 8.75
CA LEU A 85 -1.17 3.12 8.92
C LEU A 85 -0.69 3.57 10.29
N ALA A 86 -0.05 4.73 10.32
CA ALA A 86 0.22 5.49 11.54
C ALA A 86 -0.34 6.90 11.37
N VAL A 87 -1.12 7.37 12.35
CA VAL A 87 -1.62 8.76 12.42
C VAL A 87 -1.38 9.27 13.83
N ASP A 88 -0.62 10.35 13.94
CA ASP A 88 -0.29 10.99 15.21
C ASP A 88 0.16 12.43 14.97
N GLU A 89 0.46 13.16 16.02
CA GLU A 89 1.07 14.50 15.90
C GLU A 89 2.53 14.38 15.43
N GLY A 90 2.91 15.16 14.42
CA GLY A 90 4.30 15.37 14.02
C GLY A 90 5.03 14.18 13.40
N LEU A 91 4.31 13.15 12.91
CA LEU A 91 4.92 12.07 12.12
C LEU A 91 5.53 12.62 10.83
N THR A 92 6.67 12.07 10.44
CA THR A 92 7.46 12.56 9.31
C THR A 92 7.77 11.45 8.29
N LEU A 93 8.21 11.85 7.11
CA LEU A 93 8.75 10.92 6.11
C LEU A 93 9.97 10.13 6.62
N ALA A 94 10.71 10.66 7.59
CA ALA A 94 11.83 9.96 8.23
C ALA A 94 11.33 8.79 9.09
N ASP A 95 10.21 8.96 9.80
CA ASP A 95 9.57 7.90 10.59
C ASP A 95 9.04 6.78 9.68
N LEU A 96 8.40 7.14 8.56
CA LEU A 96 8.01 6.18 7.53
C LEU A 96 9.20 5.38 7.00
N LYS A 97 10.30 6.06 6.62
CA LYS A 97 11.51 5.39 6.12
C LYS A 97 12.11 4.45 7.16
N GLY A 98 12.15 4.87 8.43
CA GLY A 98 12.62 4.05 9.54
C GLY A 98 11.76 2.80 9.74
N THR A 99 10.44 2.96 9.69
CA THR A 99 9.46 1.86 9.78
C THR A 99 9.63 0.86 8.63
N LEU A 100 9.72 1.34 7.40
CA LEU A 100 9.95 0.49 6.22
C LEU A 100 11.28 -0.25 6.31
N GLN A 101 12.36 0.42 6.69
CA GLN A 101 13.66 -0.21 6.84
C GLN A 101 13.63 -1.32 7.89
N HIS A 102 12.99 -1.06 9.03
CA HIS A 102 12.82 -2.05 10.09
C HIS A 102 11.99 -3.26 9.61
N LEU A 103 10.86 -3.02 8.96
CA LEU A 103 10.00 -4.06 8.40
C LEU A 103 10.75 -4.92 7.39
N LEU A 104 11.40 -4.30 6.41
CA LEU A 104 12.09 -5.01 5.34
C LEU A 104 13.27 -5.83 5.85
N ARG A 105 14.05 -5.29 6.79
CA ARG A 105 15.15 -6.04 7.41
C ARG A 105 14.64 -7.18 8.29
N SER A 106 13.54 -6.99 9.00
CA SER A 106 12.93 -8.06 9.80
C SER A 106 12.38 -9.20 8.94
N LEU A 107 11.81 -8.89 7.78
CA LEU A 107 11.29 -9.87 6.85
C LEU A 107 12.38 -10.59 6.06
N PHE A 108 13.37 -9.87 5.58
CA PHE A 108 14.32 -10.36 4.58
C PHE A 108 15.75 -10.53 5.08
N GLY A 109 16.02 -10.14 6.32
CA GLY A 109 17.31 -10.24 6.96
C GLY A 109 18.04 -8.89 7.08
N PRO A 110 18.85 -8.72 8.12
CA PRO A 110 19.53 -7.45 8.42
C PRO A 110 20.57 -7.05 7.37
N GLU A 111 21.06 -8.02 6.60
CA GLU A 111 22.07 -7.83 5.54
C GLU A 111 21.49 -7.21 4.28
N ARG A 112 20.15 -7.17 4.15
CA ARG A 112 19.52 -6.63 2.94
C ARG A 112 19.58 -5.11 2.93
N GLU A 113 20.10 -4.58 1.84
CA GLU A 113 20.05 -3.16 1.58
C GLU A 113 18.62 -2.77 1.19
N THR A 114 18.18 -1.63 1.70
CA THR A 114 16.85 -1.07 1.41
C THR A 114 17.00 0.31 0.78
N ARG A 115 16.14 0.63 -0.15
CA ARG A 115 16.05 1.97 -0.72
C ARG A 115 14.60 2.36 -0.96
N VAL A 116 14.35 3.64 -1.11
CA VAL A 116 13.06 4.19 -1.55
C VAL A 116 13.26 4.90 -2.89
N GLY A 117 12.25 4.81 -3.75
CA GLY A 117 12.13 5.59 -4.97
C GLY A 117 10.91 6.50 -4.90
N THR A 118 10.88 7.55 -5.71
CA THR A 118 9.70 8.42 -5.84
C THR A 118 8.60 7.70 -6.62
N HIS A 119 7.36 7.91 -6.22
CA HIS A 119 6.18 7.40 -6.89
C HIS A 119 5.02 8.39 -6.77
N PHE A 120 3.86 8.06 -7.31
CA PHE A 120 2.63 8.82 -7.15
C PHE A 120 1.48 7.90 -6.80
N PHE A 121 0.81 8.20 -5.67
CA PHE A 121 -0.49 7.63 -5.30
C PHE A 121 -1.44 8.78 -4.95
N PRO A 122 -2.73 8.70 -5.32
CA PRO A 122 -3.68 9.79 -5.06
C PRO A 122 -3.89 10.12 -3.58
N PHE A 123 -3.67 9.15 -2.71
CA PHE A 123 -3.93 9.19 -1.27
C PHE A 123 -2.69 9.46 -0.42
N THR A 124 -1.53 9.70 -1.04
CA THR A 124 -0.29 10.04 -0.33
C THR A 124 0.51 11.13 -1.01
N GLU A 125 1.12 12.05 -0.21
CA GLU A 125 2.03 13.09 -0.68
C GLU A 125 3.06 13.41 0.43
N PRO A 126 4.37 13.20 0.22
CA PRO A 126 4.97 12.52 -0.93
C PRO A 126 4.72 11.00 -0.94
N SER A 127 4.65 10.44 -2.14
CA SER A 127 4.55 8.99 -2.37
C SER A 127 5.90 8.40 -2.70
N ILE A 128 6.16 7.20 -2.19
CA ILE A 128 7.39 6.46 -2.41
C ILE A 128 7.10 4.97 -2.67
N GLU A 129 8.03 4.31 -3.34
CA GLU A 129 8.11 2.85 -3.41
C GLU A 129 9.29 2.33 -2.60
N ALA A 130 9.09 1.20 -1.94
CA ALA A 130 10.10 0.53 -1.13
C ALA A 130 10.73 -0.65 -1.88
N TYR A 131 12.04 -0.72 -1.86
CA TYR A 131 12.83 -1.74 -2.54
C TYR A 131 13.80 -2.43 -1.59
N VAL A 132 14.10 -3.69 -1.88
CA VAL A 132 15.21 -4.43 -1.27
C VAL A 132 16.21 -4.89 -2.34
N SER A 133 17.47 -5.09 -1.95
CA SER A 133 18.48 -5.71 -2.82
C SER A 133 18.04 -7.11 -3.26
N CYS A 134 18.27 -7.44 -4.51
CA CYS A 134 17.79 -8.69 -5.11
C CYS A 134 18.39 -9.91 -4.40
N PHE A 135 17.54 -10.87 -4.03
CA PHE A 135 17.91 -12.09 -3.30
C PHE A 135 18.76 -13.07 -4.10
N LEU A 136 18.66 -13.02 -5.44
CA LEU A 136 19.36 -13.97 -6.32
C LEU A 136 20.72 -13.49 -6.77
N CYS A 137 20.95 -12.18 -6.80
CA CYS A 137 22.19 -11.62 -7.33
C CYS A 137 22.86 -10.63 -6.39
N ASP A 138 22.35 -10.51 -5.14
CA ASP A 138 22.86 -9.60 -4.11
C ASP A 138 23.14 -8.17 -4.63
N GLY A 139 22.23 -7.67 -5.48
CA GLY A 139 22.34 -6.35 -6.05
C GLY A 139 23.12 -6.24 -7.36
N ALA A 140 23.78 -7.31 -7.82
CA ALA A 140 24.60 -7.27 -9.05
C ALA A 140 23.80 -7.13 -10.36
N GLY A 141 22.51 -7.44 -10.32
CA GLY A 141 21.64 -7.47 -11.51
C GLY A 141 21.46 -8.89 -12.08
N CYS A 142 20.21 -9.28 -12.32
CA CYS A 142 19.87 -10.57 -12.94
C CYS A 142 18.51 -10.49 -13.65
N ARG A 143 18.09 -11.58 -14.28
CA ARG A 143 16.78 -11.65 -14.97
C ARG A 143 15.59 -11.36 -14.07
N VAL A 144 15.63 -11.79 -12.80
CA VAL A 144 14.51 -11.63 -11.85
C VAL A 144 14.32 -10.18 -11.43
N CYS A 145 15.41 -9.44 -11.18
CA CYS A 145 15.35 -8.01 -10.90
C CYS A 145 15.44 -7.14 -12.17
N ARG A 146 15.32 -7.74 -13.36
CA ARG A 146 15.43 -7.05 -14.65
C ARG A 146 16.72 -6.21 -14.77
N GLN A 147 17.83 -6.76 -14.31
CA GLN A 147 19.17 -6.14 -14.29
C GLN A 147 19.31 -4.93 -13.36
N SER A 148 18.26 -4.57 -12.60
CA SER A 148 18.30 -3.40 -11.71
C SER A 148 19.09 -3.64 -10.42
N GLY A 149 19.24 -4.88 -9.99
CA GLY A 149 19.74 -5.25 -8.66
C GLY A 149 18.71 -5.09 -7.52
N TRP A 150 17.50 -4.55 -7.79
CA TRP A 150 16.50 -4.20 -6.81
C TRP A 150 15.15 -4.86 -7.09
N ILE A 151 14.43 -5.15 -6.02
CA ILE A 151 13.08 -5.71 -6.09
C ILE A 151 12.15 -4.79 -5.32
N GLU A 152 11.13 -4.31 -5.98
CA GLU A 152 10.02 -3.57 -5.39
C GLU A 152 9.21 -4.48 -4.48
N ILE A 153 8.91 -4.00 -3.28
CA ILE A 153 8.13 -4.72 -2.27
C ILE A 153 6.73 -4.11 -2.13
N GLY A 154 6.62 -2.79 -2.20
CA GLY A 154 5.33 -2.11 -2.10
C GLY A 154 5.43 -0.60 -2.14
N GLY A 155 4.26 0.04 -2.10
CA GLY A 155 4.13 1.48 -2.05
C GLY A 155 3.99 2.01 -0.62
N ALA A 156 4.32 3.27 -0.43
CA ALA A 156 4.17 3.98 0.84
C ALA A 156 4.08 5.49 0.61
N GLY A 157 3.72 6.25 1.63
CA GLY A 157 3.74 7.71 1.58
C GLY A 157 3.20 8.35 2.85
N MET A 158 3.36 9.66 2.94
CA MET A 158 2.63 10.45 3.93
C MET A 158 1.16 10.53 3.48
N VAL A 159 0.24 10.38 4.41
CA VAL A 159 -1.20 10.46 4.09
C VAL A 159 -1.54 11.85 3.56
N ASP A 160 -2.23 11.89 2.42
CA ASP A 160 -2.66 13.14 1.81
C ASP A 160 -3.65 13.90 2.72
N PRO A 161 -3.51 15.21 2.90
CA PRO A 161 -4.44 16.03 3.71
C PRO A 161 -5.91 15.84 3.36
N ASN A 162 -6.26 15.65 2.09
CA ASN A 162 -7.65 15.41 1.67
C ASN A 162 -8.23 14.12 2.26
N VAL A 163 -7.40 13.12 2.52
CA VAL A 163 -7.83 11.87 3.18
C VAL A 163 -8.20 12.15 4.64
N PHE A 164 -7.43 12.98 5.34
CA PHE A 164 -7.76 13.40 6.70
C PHE A 164 -9.04 14.25 6.76
N GLU A 165 -9.17 15.22 5.86
CA GLU A 165 -10.40 16.02 5.76
C GLU A 165 -11.62 15.15 5.49
N PHE A 166 -11.49 14.12 4.66
CA PHE A 166 -12.58 13.19 4.36
C PHE A 166 -13.12 12.47 5.60
N VAL A 167 -12.24 12.06 6.51
CA VAL A 167 -12.61 11.39 7.77
C VAL A 167 -12.88 12.39 8.93
N GLY A 168 -12.83 13.70 8.66
CA GLY A 168 -13.11 14.75 9.62
C GLY A 168 -11.97 15.09 10.57
N TYR A 169 -10.74 14.75 10.23
CA TYR A 169 -9.56 15.19 10.96
C TYR A 169 -9.05 16.52 10.43
N ASP A 170 -8.45 17.31 11.30
CA ASP A 170 -7.78 18.54 10.96
C ASP A 170 -6.33 18.24 10.52
N PRO A 171 -5.98 18.41 9.23
CA PRO A 171 -4.65 18.11 8.72
C PRO A 171 -3.55 19.05 9.25
N GLU A 172 -3.91 20.15 9.91
CA GLU A 172 -2.94 21.02 10.59
C GLU A 172 -2.54 20.46 11.98
N GLN A 173 -3.32 19.55 12.54
CA GLN A 173 -3.08 18.98 13.86
C GLN A 173 -2.45 17.59 13.81
N VAL A 174 -2.73 16.83 12.75
CA VAL A 174 -2.24 15.46 12.62
C VAL A 174 -1.47 15.26 11.33
N THR A 175 -0.50 14.37 11.40
CA THR A 175 0.20 13.82 10.24
C THR A 175 0.09 12.31 10.27
N GLY A 176 0.39 11.67 9.17
CA GLY A 176 0.36 10.21 9.13
C GLY A 176 1.10 9.67 7.93
N TYR A 177 1.41 8.40 8.01
CA TYR A 177 1.97 7.67 6.89
C TYR A 177 1.32 6.31 6.73
N ALA A 178 1.28 5.83 5.50
CA ALA A 178 0.81 4.50 5.18
C ALA A 178 1.80 3.77 4.28
N PHE A 179 1.77 2.45 4.33
CA PHE A 179 2.52 1.58 3.44
C PHE A 179 1.73 0.31 3.15
N GLY A 180 1.97 -0.28 2.00
CA GLY A 180 1.32 -1.54 1.63
C GLY A 180 2.11 -2.34 0.61
N GLY A 181 1.91 -3.66 0.63
CA GLY A 181 2.52 -4.55 -0.33
C GLY A 181 1.81 -5.90 -0.42
N GLY A 182 2.01 -6.60 -1.54
CA GLY A 182 1.44 -7.92 -1.78
C GLY A 182 2.13 -8.99 -0.94
N LEU A 183 1.34 -9.75 -0.16
CA LEU A 183 1.86 -10.82 0.68
C LEU A 183 2.51 -11.94 -0.12
N GLU A 184 1.91 -12.32 -1.25
CA GLU A 184 2.48 -13.35 -2.14
C GLU A 184 3.86 -12.92 -2.65
N ARG A 185 4.02 -11.64 -3.01
CA ARG A 185 5.32 -11.11 -3.44
C ARG A 185 6.34 -11.17 -2.32
N MET A 186 5.95 -10.82 -1.09
CA MET A 186 6.82 -10.92 0.08
C MET A 186 7.19 -12.38 0.39
N ALA A 187 6.22 -13.29 0.36
CA ALA A 187 6.40 -14.72 0.60
C ALA A 187 7.32 -15.38 -0.45
N LEU A 188 7.06 -15.12 -1.73
CA LEU A 188 7.90 -15.60 -2.84
C LEU A 188 9.36 -15.16 -2.67
N ARG A 189 9.57 -13.96 -2.15
CA ARG A 189 10.92 -13.42 -1.93
C ARG A 189 11.59 -13.95 -0.66
N ARG A 190 10.80 -14.24 0.37
CA ARG A 190 11.30 -14.76 1.66
C ARG A 190 11.72 -16.22 1.56
N TRP A 191 10.99 -17.04 0.82
CA TRP A 191 11.17 -18.50 0.80
C TRP A 191 11.66 -19.06 -0.55
N GLY A 192 11.89 -18.22 -1.55
CA GLY A 192 12.55 -18.63 -2.80
C GLY A 192 11.67 -19.48 -3.73
N TRP A 193 10.38 -19.20 -3.78
CA TRP A 193 9.41 -19.89 -4.66
C TRP A 193 9.39 -19.28 -6.05
#